data_8a3c0f081eb23c647b2eebd124f2b87f
#
_entry.id   8a3c0f081eb23c647b2eebd124f2b87f
#
_cell.length_a   1.000
_cell.length_b   1.000
_cell.length_c   1.000
_cell.angle_alpha   90.00
_cell.angle_beta   90.00
_cell.angle_gamma   90.00
#
_symmetry.space_group_name_H-M   'P 1'
#
loop_
_entity.id
_entity.type
_entity.pdbx_description
1 polymer ?
#
loop_
_entity_poly.entity_id
_entity_poly.type
_entity_poly.pdbx_seq_one_letter_code
_entity_poly.pdbx_strand_id
1 'polypeptide(L)'
;MKLVTAIIKPFKLDEVREALSAIGVQGITVTEVKGFGRQKGHTELYRGAEYVVDFLPKVKIEAAVADELVERVIEAVEGAARTGKIGDGKIFVYDLEQVVRIRTGETGREAL
;
A
#
# COMPACT_ATOMS: atom_id res chain seq x y z
N MET A 1 -7.91 -16.22 -2.51
CA MET A 1 -6.71 -15.54 -1.94
C MET A 1 -6.41 -14.31 -2.76
N LYS A 2 -6.16 -13.21 -2.11
CA LYS A 2 -5.86 -11.94 -2.78
C LYS A 2 -4.62 -11.31 -2.19
N LEU A 3 -3.90 -10.60 -3.02
CA LEU A 3 -2.85 -9.70 -2.58
C LEU A 3 -3.41 -8.28 -2.59
N VAL A 4 -3.49 -7.67 -1.43
CA VAL A 4 -3.89 -6.26 -1.32
C VAL A 4 -2.61 -5.43 -1.24
N THR A 5 -2.45 -4.54 -2.20
CA THR A 5 -1.31 -3.64 -2.28
C THR A 5 -1.80 -2.22 -2.10
N ALA A 6 -1.19 -1.47 -1.22
CA ALA A 6 -1.54 -0.07 -0.98
C ALA A 6 -0.30 0.81 -1.13
N ILE A 7 -0.42 1.87 -1.90
CA ILE A 7 0.60 2.91 -1.99
C ILE A 7 0.09 4.09 -1.18
N ILE A 8 0.82 4.46 -0.14
CA ILE A 8 0.38 5.46 0.83
C ILE A 8 1.47 6.52 1.09
N LYS A 9 1.07 7.60 1.72
CA LYS A 9 2.03 8.59 2.24
C LYS A 9 2.87 7.96 3.35
N PRO A 10 4.19 8.21 3.39
CA PRO A 10 5.06 7.54 4.36
C PRO A 10 4.65 7.74 5.83
N PHE A 11 4.18 8.95 6.19
CA PHE A 11 3.81 9.24 7.59
C PHE A 11 2.53 8.51 8.03
N LYS A 12 1.82 7.85 7.12
CA LYS A 12 0.62 7.07 7.44
C LYS A 12 0.91 5.59 7.72
N LEU A 13 2.15 5.17 7.57
CA LEU A 13 2.51 3.76 7.71
C LEU A 13 2.09 3.15 9.06
N ASP A 14 2.41 3.83 10.14
CA ASP A 14 2.10 3.28 11.47
C ASP A 14 0.60 3.15 11.71
N GLU A 15 -0.18 4.15 11.31
CA GLU A 15 -1.64 4.10 11.44
C GLU A 15 -2.25 2.96 10.61
N VAL A 16 -1.76 2.77 9.39
CA VAL A 16 -2.24 1.68 8.52
C VAL A 16 -1.86 0.33 9.11
N ARG A 17 -0.62 0.17 9.59
CA ARG A 17 -0.17 -1.07 10.22
C ARG A 17 -1.04 -1.42 11.42
N GLU A 18 -1.34 -0.45 12.27
CA GLU A 18 -2.19 -0.65 13.44
C GLU A 18 -3.62 -1.04 13.05
N ALA A 19 -4.17 -0.37 12.04
CA ALA A 19 -5.51 -0.67 11.53
C ALA A 19 -5.61 -2.09 10.98
N LEU A 20 -4.59 -2.54 10.25
CA LEU A 20 -4.54 -3.90 9.71
C LEU A 20 -4.38 -4.94 10.82
N SER A 21 -3.54 -4.66 11.80
CA SER A 21 -3.37 -5.54 12.97
C SER A 21 -4.69 -5.71 13.72
N ALA A 22 -5.46 -4.64 13.87
CA ALA A 22 -6.73 -4.66 14.59
C ALA A 22 -7.78 -5.59 13.96
N ILE A 23 -7.69 -5.85 12.66
CA ILE A 23 -8.60 -6.77 11.97
C ILE A 23 -7.98 -8.15 11.73
N GLY A 24 -6.84 -8.42 12.35
CA GLY A 24 -6.22 -9.75 12.31
C GLY A 24 -5.19 -9.94 11.21
N VAL A 25 -4.82 -8.91 10.46
CA VAL A 25 -3.75 -8.99 9.47
C VAL A 25 -2.43 -8.71 10.16
N GLN A 26 -1.61 -9.74 10.33
CA GLN A 26 -0.34 -9.64 11.05
C GLN A 26 0.86 -9.63 10.10
N GLY A 27 0.76 -10.30 8.97
CA GLY A 27 1.84 -10.38 7.98
C GLY A 27 1.67 -9.32 6.91
N ILE A 28 2.54 -8.32 6.92
CA ILE A 28 2.60 -7.32 5.88
C ILE A 28 4.04 -7.18 5.39
N THR A 29 4.17 -6.81 4.12
CA THR A 29 5.47 -6.45 3.54
C THR A 29 5.45 -4.96 3.24
N VAL A 30 6.51 -4.28 3.62
CA VAL A 30 6.64 -2.84 3.44
C VAL A 30 7.84 -2.55 2.55
N THR A 31 7.62 -1.73 1.53
CA THR A 31 8.68 -1.32 0.59
C THR A 31 8.65 0.20 0.44
N GLU A 32 9.80 0.82 0.55
CA GLU A 32 9.93 2.24 0.24
C GLU A 32 9.95 2.39 -1.28
N VAL A 33 9.10 3.25 -1.80
CA VAL A 33 8.96 3.49 -3.24
C VAL A 33 8.88 4.97 -3.52
N LYS A 34 8.97 5.32 -4.79
CA LYS A 34 8.76 6.70 -5.23
C LYS A 34 7.54 6.73 -6.13
N GLY A 35 6.66 7.67 -5.85
CA GLY A 35 5.48 7.90 -6.67
C GLY A 35 5.72 9.00 -7.68
N PHE A 36 5.23 8.77 -8.88
CA PHE A 36 5.14 9.78 -9.93
C PHE A 36 3.66 10.05 -10.16
N GLY A 37 3.26 11.30 -10.13
CA GLY A 37 1.87 11.62 -10.33
C GLY A 37 1.66 13.10 -10.56
N ARG A 38 0.41 13.47 -10.79
CA ARG A 38 0.04 14.88 -10.95
C ARG A 38 0.04 15.57 -9.59
N GLN A 39 1.12 16.30 -9.32
CA GLN A 39 1.23 17.07 -8.10
C GLN A 39 1.33 18.54 -8.46
N LYS A 40 0.22 19.26 -8.29
CA LYS A 40 0.18 20.69 -8.53
C LYS A 40 1.04 21.41 -7.49
N GLY A 41 1.80 22.39 -7.94
CA GLY A 41 2.59 23.24 -7.08
C GLY A 41 4.03 22.82 -6.85
N HIS A 42 4.44 21.66 -7.36
CA HIS A 42 5.83 21.22 -7.30
C HIS A 42 6.53 21.53 -8.60
N THR A 43 6.91 22.79 -8.80
CA THR A 43 7.71 23.21 -9.94
C THR A 43 9.02 23.77 -9.42
N GLU A 44 10.12 23.45 -10.11
CA GLU A 44 11.42 24.02 -9.87
C GLU A 44 11.90 24.68 -11.15
N LEU A 45 12.61 25.80 -10.98
CA LEU A 45 13.28 26.48 -12.09
C LEU A 45 14.71 25.96 -12.21
N TYR A 46 15.06 25.46 -13.36
CA TYR A 46 16.41 25.04 -13.65
C TYR A 46 16.83 25.59 -15.02
N ARG A 47 17.86 26.41 -15.03
CA ARG A 47 18.36 27.09 -16.25
C ARG A 47 17.27 27.84 -17.02
N GLY A 48 16.34 28.47 -16.26
CA GLY A 48 15.25 29.24 -16.86
C GLY A 48 14.08 28.43 -17.38
N ALA A 49 14.09 27.11 -17.20
CA ALA A 49 12.98 26.22 -17.53
C ALA A 49 12.30 25.73 -16.26
N GLU A 50 10.98 25.60 -16.30
CA GLU A 50 10.23 25.03 -15.21
C GLU A 50 10.26 23.50 -15.33
N TYR A 51 10.58 22.85 -14.18
CA TYR A 51 10.48 21.41 -14.05
C TYR A 51 9.45 21.09 -12.99
N VAL A 52 8.58 20.14 -13.29
CA VAL A 52 7.67 19.58 -12.29
C VAL A 52 8.45 18.51 -11.52
N VAL A 53 8.50 18.63 -10.20
CA VAL A 53 9.10 17.59 -9.36
C VAL A 53 8.08 16.48 -9.24
N ASP A 54 8.30 15.41 -9.99
CA ASP A 54 7.30 14.37 -10.20
C ASP A 54 7.42 13.19 -9.23
N PHE A 55 8.62 12.96 -8.67
CA PHE A 55 8.87 11.81 -7.82
C PHE A 55 8.84 12.21 -6.35
N LEU A 56 7.95 11.58 -5.60
CA LEU A 56 7.82 11.77 -4.17
C LEU A 56 7.94 10.44 -3.44
N PRO A 57 8.51 10.45 -2.22
CA PRO A 57 8.54 9.24 -1.40
C PRO A 57 7.15 8.74 -1.11
N LYS A 58 6.97 7.44 -1.23
CA LYS A 58 5.75 6.71 -0.87
C LYS A 58 6.15 5.40 -0.20
N VAL A 59 5.18 4.74 0.39
CA VAL A 59 5.38 3.41 0.97
C VAL A 59 4.37 2.47 0.33
N LYS A 60 4.86 1.31 -0.07
CA LYS A 60 4.02 0.23 -0.56
C LYS A 60 3.85 -0.81 0.53
N ILE A 61 2.62 -1.11 0.87
CA ILE A 61 2.28 -2.16 1.82
C ILE A 61 1.59 -3.27 1.04
N GLU A 62 1.97 -4.51 1.31
CA GLU A 62 1.35 -5.67 0.68
C GLU A 62 0.94 -6.67 1.75
N ALA A 63 -0.26 -7.23 1.61
CA ALA A 63 -0.78 -8.26 2.48
C ALA A 63 -1.53 -9.30 1.65
N ALA A 64 -1.17 -10.57 1.83
CA ALA A 64 -1.89 -11.69 1.24
C ALA A 64 -2.98 -12.12 2.21
N VAL A 65 -4.23 -12.12 1.77
CA VAL A 65 -5.37 -12.38 2.65
C VAL A 65 -6.40 -13.31 1.97
N ALA A 66 -7.23 -13.93 2.81
CA ALA A 66 -8.37 -14.68 2.31
C ALA A 66 -9.39 -13.73 1.68
N ASP A 67 -10.16 -14.22 0.72
CA ASP A 67 -11.14 -13.41 -0.01
C ASP A 67 -12.11 -12.69 0.93
N GLU A 68 -12.54 -13.36 2.00
CA GLU A 68 -13.51 -12.83 2.94
C GLU A 68 -13.02 -11.62 3.71
N LEU A 69 -11.70 -11.43 3.77
CA LEU A 69 -11.09 -10.34 4.52
C LEU A 69 -10.83 -9.08 3.68
N VAL A 70 -10.91 -9.21 2.36
CA VAL A 70 -10.52 -8.13 1.42
C VAL A 70 -11.24 -6.81 1.72
N GLU A 71 -12.56 -6.83 1.85
CA GLU A 71 -13.32 -5.60 2.09
C GLU A 71 -12.90 -4.91 3.39
N ARG A 72 -12.68 -5.69 4.43
CA ARG A 72 -12.24 -5.14 5.73
C ARG A 72 -10.83 -4.57 5.64
N VAL A 73 -9.96 -5.19 4.86
CA VAL A 73 -8.61 -4.66 4.61
C VAL A 73 -8.68 -3.34 3.87
N ILE A 74 -9.49 -3.26 2.82
CA ILE A 74 -9.68 -2.02 2.06
C ILE A 74 -10.19 -0.90 2.97
N GLU A 75 -11.22 -1.17 3.77
CA GLU A 75 -11.78 -0.18 4.70
C GLU A 75 -10.74 0.28 5.73
N ALA A 76 -9.97 -0.65 6.28
CA ALA A 76 -8.95 -0.34 7.27
C ALA A 76 -7.86 0.57 6.69
N VAL A 77 -7.36 0.22 5.51
CA VAL A 77 -6.31 1.02 4.84
C VAL A 77 -6.86 2.38 4.45
N GLU A 78 -8.02 2.42 3.83
CA GLU A 78 -8.65 3.66 3.38
C GLU A 78 -8.88 4.61 4.55
N GLY A 79 -9.45 4.11 5.64
CA GLY A 79 -9.72 4.91 6.82
C GLY A 79 -8.47 5.47 7.48
N ALA A 80 -7.41 4.67 7.54
CA ALA A 80 -6.16 5.07 8.20
C ALA A 80 -5.27 5.96 7.31
N ALA A 81 -5.29 5.75 5.99
CA ALA A 81 -4.38 6.43 5.07
C ALA A 81 -4.94 7.73 4.49
N ARG A 82 -6.26 7.91 4.51
CA ARG A 82 -6.89 9.06 3.88
C ARG A 82 -6.58 10.37 4.61
N THR A 83 -6.14 11.38 3.86
CA THR A 83 -6.03 12.77 4.33
C THR A 83 -7.03 13.68 3.60
N GLY A 84 -7.56 13.22 2.48
CA GLY A 84 -8.41 14.02 1.59
C GLY A 84 -7.62 14.91 0.64
N LYS A 85 -6.29 14.83 0.68
CA LYS A 85 -5.42 15.63 -0.16
C LYS A 85 -4.83 14.81 -1.30
N ILE A 86 -4.37 15.49 -2.33
CA ILE A 86 -3.67 14.86 -3.45
C ILE A 86 -2.47 14.08 -2.92
N GLY A 87 -2.27 12.90 -3.45
CA GLY A 87 -1.15 12.06 -3.08
C GLY A 87 -1.46 11.00 -2.02
N ASP A 88 -2.71 10.86 -1.62
CA ASP A 88 -3.10 9.83 -0.63
C ASP A 88 -2.82 8.41 -1.08
N GLY A 89 -2.74 8.19 -2.39
CA GLY A 89 -2.39 6.89 -2.93
C GLY A 89 -3.57 6.08 -3.41
N LYS A 90 -3.30 4.79 -3.63
CA LYS A 90 -4.29 3.86 -4.19
C LYS A 90 -4.14 2.50 -3.55
N ILE A 91 -5.21 1.73 -3.61
CA ILE A 91 -5.24 0.34 -3.19
C ILE A 91 -5.49 -0.51 -4.43
N PHE A 92 -4.71 -1.58 -4.59
CA PHE A 92 -4.84 -2.54 -5.68
C PHE A 92 -5.11 -3.91 -5.09
N VAL A 93 -5.97 -4.68 -5.73
CA VAL A 93 -6.26 -6.05 -5.32
C VAL A 93 -5.96 -6.97 -6.49
N TYR A 94 -5.13 -7.99 -6.23
CA TYR A 94 -4.72 -8.96 -7.23
C TYR A 94 -5.19 -10.35 -6.81
N ASP A 95 -5.57 -11.16 -7.78
CA ASP A 95 -5.79 -12.58 -7.53
C ASP A 95 -4.44 -13.27 -7.31
N LEU A 96 -4.36 -14.09 -6.27
CA LEU A 96 -3.21 -14.94 -6.03
C LEU A 96 -3.56 -16.37 -6.44
N GLU A 97 -2.83 -16.89 -7.42
CA GLU A 97 -3.02 -18.27 -7.86
C GLU A 97 -2.50 -19.25 -6.82
N GLN A 98 -1.42 -18.90 -6.15
CA GLN A 98 -0.78 -19.81 -5.20
C GLN A 98 -0.01 -19.01 -4.15
N VAL A 99 -0.03 -19.50 -2.92
CA VAL A 99 0.78 -19.01 -1.82
C VAL A 99 1.46 -20.21 -1.18
N VAL A 100 2.75 -20.10 -0.91
CA VAL A 100 3.53 -21.15 -0.25
C VAL A 100 4.29 -20.53 0.91
N ARG A 101 4.13 -21.11 2.10
CA ARG A 101 4.92 -20.69 3.25
C ARG A 101 6.27 -21.42 3.21
N ILE A 102 7.34 -20.66 3.12
CA ILE A 102 8.68 -21.25 2.91
C ILE A 102 9.07 -22.17 4.07
N ARG A 103 8.85 -21.74 5.31
CA ARG A 103 9.28 -22.51 6.48
C ARG A 103 8.61 -23.87 6.60
N THR A 104 7.34 -23.94 6.28
CA THR A 104 6.54 -25.14 6.53
C THR A 104 6.18 -25.90 5.27
N GLY A 105 6.27 -25.26 4.09
CA GLY A 105 5.78 -25.85 2.84
C GLY A 105 4.28 -25.86 2.70
N GLU A 106 3.53 -25.29 3.65
CA GLU A 106 2.08 -25.16 3.54
C GLU A 106 1.71 -24.33 2.32
N THR A 107 0.60 -24.70 1.68
CA THR A 107 0.14 -24.05 0.45
C THR A 107 -1.29 -23.56 0.60
N GLY A 108 -1.67 -22.64 -0.28
CA GLY A 108 -3.03 -22.15 -0.34
C GLY A 108 -3.41 -21.34 0.90
N ARG A 109 -4.66 -21.49 1.31
CA ARG A 109 -5.21 -20.72 2.43
C ARG A 109 -4.43 -20.90 3.75
N GLU A 110 -3.90 -22.10 3.96
CA GLU A 110 -3.11 -22.41 5.17
C GLU A 110 -1.76 -21.66 5.21
N ALA A 111 -1.32 -21.18 4.06
CA ALA A 111 -0.06 -20.43 3.96
C ALA A 111 -0.22 -18.93 4.22
N LEU A 112 -1.44 -18.47 4.36
CA LEU A 112 -1.73 -17.04 4.57
C LEU A 112 -1.38 -16.59 5.99
#